data_106aaa8eb5835226e1634a9de0cf71b3
#
_entry.id   106aaa8eb5835226e1634a9de0cf71b3
#
_cell.length_a   1.000
_cell.length_b   1.000
_cell.length_c   1.000
_cell.angle_alpha   90.00
_cell.angle_beta   90.00
_cell.angle_gamma   90.00
#
_symmetry.space_group_name_H-M   'P 1'
#
loop_
_entity.id
_entity.type
_entity.pdbx_description
1 polymer ?
#
loop_
_entity_poly.entity_id
_entity_poly.type
_entity_poly.pdbx_seq_one_letter_code
_entity_poly.pdbx_strand_id
1 'polypeptide(L)'
;MTGNGTEKNSTTVPHFLDTNVLVYAAMERKGEEAKRVRAVDLLQAGEFGVSTQVLQEFYTTVTRSSAVALSPEKAVMWLERFVRLPCVSNTPAHVMRSIETARRYQISYWDAAIVVAAGELGATILYTEDLNHGQAYGTVTAINPFLDPPAQTGFHENRQTALTKD
;
A
#
# COMPACT_ATOMS: atom_id res chain seq x y z
N MET A 1 -1.92 45.43 6.26
CA MET A 1 -2.50 44.20 6.84
C MET A 1 -2.16 43.05 5.89
N THR A 2 -1.10 42.35 6.21
CA THR A 2 -0.52 41.27 5.40
C THR A 2 -1.22 39.97 5.78
N GLY A 3 -1.99 39.42 4.82
CA GLY A 3 -2.61 38.11 4.96
C GLY A 3 -1.55 37.02 4.92
N ASN A 4 -1.38 36.32 6.05
CA ASN A 4 -0.52 35.15 6.17
C ASN A 4 -1.25 33.98 5.52
N GLY A 5 -0.96 33.74 4.24
CA GLY A 5 -1.40 32.54 3.54
C GLY A 5 -0.64 31.36 4.12
N THR A 6 -1.28 30.54 4.93
CA THR A 6 -0.79 29.20 5.32
C THR A 6 -0.73 28.37 4.05
N GLU A 7 0.44 28.29 3.42
CA GLU A 7 0.75 27.26 2.45
C GLU A 7 0.60 25.90 3.17
N LYS A 8 -0.50 25.20 2.88
CA LYS A 8 -0.60 23.79 3.17
C LYS A 8 0.42 23.11 2.27
N ASN A 9 1.59 22.77 2.81
CA ASN A 9 2.48 21.79 2.21
C ASN A 9 1.69 20.49 2.08
N SER A 10 1.02 20.32 0.95
CA SER A 10 0.38 19.07 0.59
C SER A 10 1.51 18.10 0.24
N THR A 11 1.91 17.29 1.19
CA THR A 11 2.87 16.21 0.94
C THR A 11 2.15 15.16 0.10
N THR A 12 2.27 15.29 -1.22
CA THR A 12 1.76 14.29 -2.17
C THR A 12 2.74 13.13 -2.22
N VAL A 13 2.22 11.91 -2.14
CA VAL A 13 3.02 10.68 -2.30
C VAL A 13 2.54 9.87 -3.51
N PRO A 14 3.43 9.21 -4.26
CA PRO A 14 3.01 8.42 -5.43
C PRO A 14 2.26 7.14 -5.04
N HIS A 15 2.58 6.57 -3.88
CA HIS A 15 2.06 5.28 -3.43
C HIS A 15 1.43 5.37 -2.04
N PHE A 16 0.48 4.46 -1.79
CA PHE A 16 -0.11 4.23 -0.48
C PHE A 16 -0.01 2.74 -0.15
N LEU A 17 0.31 2.41 1.10
CA LEU A 17 0.42 1.03 1.55
C LEU A 17 -0.73 0.67 2.47
N ASP A 18 -1.39 -0.44 2.15
CA ASP A 18 -2.37 -1.08 3.01
C ASP A 18 -1.69 -1.86 4.15
N THR A 19 -2.45 -2.17 5.17
CA THR A 19 -2.03 -2.90 6.37
C THR A 19 -1.37 -4.22 6.04
N ASN A 20 -1.89 -4.99 5.08
CA ASN A 20 -1.36 -6.30 4.70
C ASN A 20 0.11 -6.22 4.26
N VAL A 21 0.51 -5.16 3.53
CA VAL A 21 1.91 -4.96 3.11
C VAL A 21 2.82 -4.75 4.32
N LEU A 22 2.41 -3.91 5.28
CA LEU A 22 3.18 -3.65 6.49
C LEU A 22 3.30 -4.91 7.37
N VAL A 23 2.23 -5.69 7.47
CA VAL A 23 2.19 -6.94 8.24
C VAL A 23 3.15 -7.97 7.65
N TYR A 24 3.14 -8.17 6.30
CA TYR A 24 4.08 -9.08 5.65
C TYR A 24 5.53 -8.65 5.85
N ALA A 25 5.83 -7.37 5.82
CA ALA A 25 7.19 -6.88 6.06
C ALA A 25 7.67 -7.15 7.49
N ALA A 26 6.78 -7.04 8.48
CA ALA A 26 7.13 -7.15 9.90
C ALA A 26 7.13 -8.57 10.45
N MET A 27 6.33 -9.49 9.87
CA MET A 27 6.12 -10.83 10.40
C MET A 27 6.82 -11.90 9.56
N GLU A 28 7.43 -12.87 10.26
CA GLU A 28 7.99 -14.07 9.64
C GLU A 28 6.98 -15.21 9.75
N ARG A 29 6.30 -15.50 8.64
CA ARG A 29 5.32 -16.57 8.55
C ARG A 29 5.76 -17.61 7.53
N LYS A 30 5.71 -18.88 7.94
CA LYS A 30 6.05 -20.00 7.06
C LYS A 30 5.13 -20.03 5.84
N GLY A 31 5.72 -20.04 4.65
CA GLY A 31 5.00 -20.07 3.37
C GLY A 31 4.66 -18.66 2.81
N GLU A 32 5.02 -17.59 3.54
CA GLU A 32 4.81 -16.20 3.11
C GLU A 32 6.13 -15.46 2.82
N GLU A 33 7.24 -16.20 2.68
CA GLU A 33 8.58 -15.63 2.53
C GLU A 33 8.69 -14.73 1.29
N ALA A 34 8.08 -15.12 0.17
CA ALA A 34 8.08 -14.32 -1.06
C ALA A 34 7.31 -13.00 -0.87
N LYS A 35 6.16 -13.03 -0.19
CA LYS A 35 5.38 -11.83 0.15
C LYS A 35 6.17 -10.90 1.06
N ARG A 36 6.88 -11.47 2.05
CA ARG A 36 7.73 -10.69 2.96
C ARG A 36 8.84 -9.97 2.21
N VAL A 37 9.57 -10.66 1.34
CA VAL A 37 10.62 -10.04 0.52
C VAL A 37 10.03 -8.87 -0.28
N ARG A 38 8.94 -9.12 -0.99
CA ARG A 38 8.28 -8.09 -1.80
C ARG A 38 7.80 -6.89 -0.97
N ALA A 39 7.22 -7.13 0.21
CA ALA A 39 6.78 -6.08 1.12
C ALA A 39 7.96 -5.25 1.65
N VAL A 40 9.08 -5.88 2.01
CA VAL A 40 10.30 -5.19 2.43
C VAL A 40 10.87 -4.32 1.30
N ASP A 41 10.90 -4.82 0.06
CA ASP A 41 11.34 -4.04 -1.11
C ASP A 41 10.48 -2.79 -1.32
N LEU A 42 9.15 -2.89 -1.16
CA LEU A 42 8.25 -1.73 -1.23
C LEU A 42 8.56 -0.70 -0.14
N LEU A 43 8.78 -1.15 1.10
CA LEU A 43 9.14 -0.25 2.20
C LEU A 43 10.49 0.45 1.98
N GLN A 44 11.45 -0.22 1.34
CA GLN A 44 12.76 0.35 1.02
C GLN A 44 12.71 1.36 -0.13
N ALA A 45 11.75 1.24 -1.03
CA ALA A 45 11.54 2.19 -2.13
C ALA A 45 11.12 3.59 -1.63
N GLY A 46 10.53 3.72 -0.44
CA GLY A 46 10.57 4.93 0.39
C GLY A 46 9.53 6.02 0.10
N GLU A 47 8.78 5.98 -0.99
CA GLU A 47 7.84 7.06 -1.37
C GLU A 47 6.37 6.62 -1.22
N PHE A 48 5.92 6.48 0.02
CA PHE A 48 4.55 6.05 0.28
C PHE A 48 3.95 6.73 1.51
N GLY A 49 2.61 6.72 1.55
CA GLY A 49 1.83 7.17 2.70
C GLY A 49 1.03 6.05 3.33
N VAL A 50 0.50 6.35 4.50
CA VAL A 50 -0.37 5.48 5.30
C VAL A 50 -1.54 6.27 5.90
N SER A 51 -2.42 5.61 6.66
CA SER A 51 -3.45 6.28 7.46
C SER A 51 -3.40 5.83 8.91
N THR A 52 -4.07 6.56 9.78
CA THR A 52 -4.26 6.15 11.18
C THR A 52 -4.95 4.80 11.29
N GLN A 53 -5.87 4.47 10.36
CA GLN A 53 -6.49 3.15 10.28
C GLN A 53 -5.44 2.06 10.05
N VAL A 54 -4.57 2.24 9.04
CA VAL A 54 -3.48 1.29 8.73
C VAL A 54 -2.59 1.04 9.94
N LEU A 55 -2.24 2.10 10.68
CA LEU A 55 -1.42 1.98 11.89
C LEU A 55 -2.12 1.20 13.01
N GLN A 56 -3.42 1.44 13.21
CA GLN A 56 -4.23 0.73 14.22
C GLN A 56 -4.39 -0.75 13.87
N GLU A 57 -4.73 -1.04 12.62
CA GLU A 57 -4.87 -2.41 12.13
C GLU A 57 -3.55 -3.17 12.17
N PHE A 58 -2.45 -2.51 11.80
CA PHE A 58 -1.11 -3.09 11.92
C PHE A 58 -0.86 -3.56 13.35
N TYR A 59 -0.97 -2.65 14.35
CA TYR A 59 -0.72 -2.98 15.75
C TYR A 59 -1.57 -4.14 16.22
N THR A 60 -2.88 -4.08 15.99
CA THR A 60 -3.80 -5.12 16.45
C THR A 60 -3.56 -6.46 15.77
N THR A 61 -3.13 -6.46 14.50
CA THR A 61 -2.86 -7.68 13.74
C THR A 61 -1.56 -8.35 14.17
N VAL A 62 -0.47 -7.59 14.30
CA VAL A 62 0.85 -8.18 14.62
C VAL A 62 0.97 -8.61 16.09
N THR A 63 0.16 -8.01 17.00
CA THR A 63 0.14 -8.37 18.43
C THR A 63 -0.92 -9.39 18.78
N ARG A 64 -1.80 -9.80 17.83
CA ARG A 64 -2.81 -10.81 18.08
C ARG A 64 -2.15 -12.13 18.50
N SER A 65 -2.63 -12.70 19.60
CA SER A 65 -2.07 -13.93 20.17
C SER A 65 -1.97 -15.05 19.13
N SER A 66 -0.73 -15.40 18.78
CA SER A 66 -0.36 -16.48 17.87
C SER A 66 1.10 -16.86 18.10
N ALA A 67 1.53 -18.00 17.56
CA ALA A 67 2.92 -18.46 17.69
C ALA A 67 3.96 -17.50 17.02
N VAL A 68 3.51 -16.64 16.13
CA VAL A 68 4.36 -15.69 15.38
C VAL A 68 4.06 -14.23 15.73
N ALA A 69 3.25 -13.97 16.77
CA ALA A 69 2.92 -12.61 17.18
C ALA A 69 4.17 -11.84 17.61
N LEU A 70 4.20 -10.56 17.25
CA LEU A 70 5.22 -9.65 17.79
C LEU A 70 4.89 -9.31 19.24
N SER A 71 5.93 -9.12 20.07
CA SER A 71 5.71 -8.48 21.36
C SER A 71 5.24 -7.02 21.16
N PRO A 72 4.47 -6.45 22.13
CA PRO A 72 4.04 -5.05 22.05
C PRO A 72 5.19 -4.08 21.77
N GLU A 73 6.37 -4.30 22.39
CA GLU A 73 7.55 -3.46 22.22
C GLU A 73 8.07 -3.50 20.77
N LYS A 74 8.14 -4.70 20.17
CA LYS A 74 8.53 -4.85 18.75
C LYS A 74 7.52 -4.21 17.82
N ALA A 75 6.23 -4.34 18.09
CA ALA A 75 5.19 -3.67 17.32
C ALA A 75 5.30 -2.15 17.38
N VAL A 76 5.58 -1.58 18.57
CA VAL A 76 5.82 -0.15 18.76
C VAL A 76 7.05 0.32 17.99
N MET A 77 8.16 -0.44 17.99
CA MET A 77 9.36 -0.09 17.19
C MET A 77 9.05 0.03 15.68
N TRP A 78 8.15 -0.80 15.15
CA TRP A 78 7.68 -0.67 13.77
C TRP A 78 6.82 0.59 13.60
N LEU A 79 5.88 0.83 14.49
CA LEU A 79 5.01 2.01 14.44
C LEU A 79 5.79 3.32 14.51
N GLU A 80 6.86 3.41 15.33
CA GLU A 80 7.74 4.59 15.41
C GLU A 80 8.38 4.98 14.07
N ARG A 81 8.54 4.02 13.16
CA ARG A 81 8.97 4.26 11.79
C ARG A 81 7.82 4.74 10.91
N PHE A 82 6.67 4.10 11.03
CA PHE A 82 5.51 4.38 10.18
C PHE A 82 4.86 5.73 10.50
N VAL A 83 4.82 6.17 11.76
CA VAL A 83 4.26 7.47 12.14
C VAL A 83 5.05 8.68 11.60
N ARG A 84 6.25 8.45 11.06
CA ARG A 84 7.06 9.49 10.41
C ARG A 84 6.72 9.68 8.94
N LEU A 85 5.91 8.78 8.38
CA LEU A 85 5.46 8.83 6.99
C LEU A 85 4.31 9.83 6.84
N PRO A 86 4.05 10.33 5.63
CA PRO A 86 2.82 11.03 5.33
C PRO A 86 1.62 10.18 5.73
N CYS A 87 0.78 10.71 6.63
CA CYS A 87 -0.28 9.95 7.27
C CYS A 87 -1.61 10.72 7.27
N VAL A 88 -2.67 10.09 6.76
CA VAL A 88 -4.03 10.62 6.82
C VAL A 88 -4.69 10.22 8.14
N SER A 89 -5.30 11.21 8.80
CA SER A 89 -6.11 10.99 10.00
C SER A 89 -7.58 10.78 9.65
N ASN A 90 -8.22 9.81 10.30
CA ASN A 90 -9.66 9.56 10.15
C ASN A 90 -10.47 10.69 10.79
N THR A 91 -10.99 11.58 9.96
CA THR A 91 -11.91 12.65 10.38
C THR A 91 -13.36 12.26 10.11
N PRO A 92 -14.37 12.94 10.70
CA PRO A 92 -15.77 12.70 10.33
C PRO A 92 -16.05 12.85 8.83
N ALA A 93 -15.41 13.82 8.16
CA ALA A 93 -15.53 13.98 6.71
C ALA A 93 -14.92 12.80 5.94
N HIS A 94 -13.80 12.25 6.42
CA HIS A 94 -13.20 11.01 5.86
C HIS A 94 -14.17 9.83 5.98
N VAL A 95 -14.82 9.66 7.14
CA VAL A 95 -15.83 8.60 7.35
C VAL A 95 -16.97 8.70 6.33
N MET A 96 -17.52 9.89 6.14
CA MET A 96 -18.63 10.10 5.19
C MET A 96 -18.21 9.79 3.74
N ARG A 97 -17.05 10.24 3.31
CA ARG A 97 -16.52 9.90 1.97
C ARG A 97 -16.27 8.39 1.81
N SER A 98 -15.82 7.73 2.86
CA SER A 98 -15.60 6.28 2.84
C SER A 98 -16.92 5.51 2.65
N ILE A 99 -18.00 5.94 3.29
CA ILE A 99 -19.34 5.35 3.11
C ILE A 99 -19.82 5.53 1.66
N GLU A 100 -19.64 6.71 1.08
CA GLU A 100 -20.01 6.99 -0.32
C GLU A 100 -19.19 6.13 -1.29
N THR A 101 -17.88 6.01 -1.05
CA THR A 101 -16.96 5.20 -1.84
C THR A 101 -17.32 3.71 -1.75
N ALA A 102 -17.61 3.20 -0.55
CA ALA A 102 -18.04 1.82 -0.34
C ALA A 102 -19.30 1.48 -1.14
N ARG A 103 -20.31 2.38 -1.10
CA ARG A 103 -21.55 2.22 -1.87
C ARG A 103 -21.32 2.27 -3.38
N ARG A 104 -20.49 3.21 -3.84
CA ARG A 104 -20.19 3.40 -5.26
C ARG A 104 -19.51 2.20 -5.89
N TYR A 105 -18.53 1.63 -5.19
CA TYR A 105 -17.71 0.54 -5.73
C TYR A 105 -18.09 -0.85 -5.22
N GLN A 106 -19.11 -0.94 -4.33
CA GLN A 106 -19.60 -2.19 -3.73
C GLN A 106 -18.48 -2.96 -3.03
N ILE A 107 -17.64 -2.24 -2.29
CA ILE A 107 -16.53 -2.76 -1.47
C ILE A 107 -16.83 -2.55 0.02
N SER A 108 -16.04 -3.18 0.89
CA SER A 108 -16.18 -2.97 2.33
C SER A 108 -15.93 -1.51 2.70
N TYR A 109 -16.50 -1.07 3.84
CA TYR A 109 -16.21 0.26 4.39
C TYR A 109 -14.72 0.44 4.66
N TRP A 110 -14.06 -0.59 5.18
CA TRP A 110 -12.65 -0.54 5.55
C TRP A 110 -11.74 -0.36 4.34
N ASP A 111 -11.99 -1.10 3.25
CA ASP A 111 -11.27 -0.93 1.99
C ASP A 111 -11.52 0.44 1.37
N ALA A 112 -12.77 0.91 1.43
CA ALA A 112 -13.13 2.24 0.94
C ALA A 112 -12.42 3.36 1.72
N ALA A 113 -12.26 3.21 3.04
CA ALA A 113 -11.55 4.19 3.86
C ALA A 113 -10.05 4.26 3.50
N ILE A 114 -9.43 3.12 3.15
CA ILE A 114 -8.05 3.09 2.65
C ILE A 114 -7.94 3.74 1.26
N VAL A 115 -8.87 3.47 0.36
CA VAL A 115 -8.94 4.12 -0.97
C VAL A 115 -9.07 5.65 -0.82
N VAL A 116 -9.97 6.12 0.06
CA VAL A 116 -10.15 7.55 0.33
C VAL A 116 -8.86 8.16 0.91
N ALA A 117 -8.21 7.49 1.85
CA ALA A 117 -6.95 7.95 2.44
C ALA A 117 -5.84 8.09 1.39
N ALA A 118 -5.71 7.10 0.49
CA ALA A 118 -4.77 7.14 -0.62
C ALA A 118 -5.01 8.37 -1.52
N GLY A 119 -6.27 8.61 -1.89
CA GLY A 119 -6.65 9.78 -2.69
C GLY A 119 -6.39 11.11 -1.99
N GLU A 120 -6.57 11.21 -0.67
CA GLU A 120 -6.30 12.41 0.13
C GLU A 120 -4.81 12.77 0.16
N LEU A 121 -3.91 11.79 0.09
CA LEU A 121 -2.47 12.00 -0.06
C LEU A 121 -2.03 12.17 -1.51
N GLY A 122 -2.96 12.17 -2.48
CA GLY A 122 -2.64 12.27 -3.90
C GLY A 122 -1.95 11.05 -4.47
N ALA A 123 -1.99 9.90 -3.77
CA ALA A 123 -1.45 8.66 -4.29
C ALA A 123 -2.25 8.18 -5.50
N THR A 124 -1.55 7.72 -6.52
CA THR A 124 -2.16 7.12 -7.71
C THR A 124 -2.18 5.59 -7.66
N ILE A 125 -1.34 5.00 -6.82
CA ILE A 125 -1.25 3.55 -6.60
C ILE A 125 -1.49 3.24 -5.12
N LEU A 126 -2.41 2.29 -4.88
CA LEU A 126 -2.65 1.66 -3.58
C LEU A 126 -2.16 0.21 -3.67
N TYR A 127 -1.13 -0.13 -2.91
CA TYR A 127 -0.69 -1.52 -2.77
C TYR A 127 -1.53 -2.23 -1.73
N THR A 128 -2.32 -3.21 -2.16
CA THR A 128 -3.20 -4.03 -1.33
C THR A 128 -3.46 -5.39 -2.00
N GLU A 129 -3.68 -6.44 -1.23
CA GLU A 129 -4.14 -7.73 -1.76
C GLU A 129 -5.66 -7.92 -1.65
N ASP A 130 -6.38 -7.01 -0.97
CA ASP A 130 -7.80 -7.16 -0.62
C ASP A 130 -8.76 -6.56 -1.66
N LEU A 131 -8.23 -5.80 -2.63
CA LEU A 131 -8.98 -5.20 -3.73
C LEU A 131 -8.63 -5.84 -5.08
N ASN A 132 -9.50 -5.65 -6.07
CA ASN A 132 -9.27 -6.17 -7.41
C ASN A 132 -8.02 -5.53 -8.05
N HIS A 133 -7.06 -6.36 -8.39
CA HIS A 133 -5.82 -5.92 -9.03
C HIS A 133 -6.09 -5.17 -10.34
N GLY A 134 -5.49 -3.99 -10.49
CA GLY A 134 -5.65 -3.13 -11.67
C GLY A 134 -6.95 -2.32 -11.71
N GLN A 135 -7.85 -2.47 -10.74
CA GLN A 135 -9.08 -1.68 -10.71
C GLN A 135 -8.82 -0.26 -10.24
N ALA A 136 -9.41 0.70 -10.94
CA ALA A 136 -9.39 2.11 -10.55
C ALA A 136 -10.57 2.45 -9.63
N TYR A 137 -10.27 3.14 -8.55
CA TYR A 137 -11.18 3.69 -7.57
C TYR A 137 -11.02 5.23 -7.56
N GLY A 138 -11.66 5.92 -8.51
CA GLY A 138 -11.40 7.33 -8.75
C GLY A 138 -10.00 7.54 -9.36
N THR A 139 -9.16 8.30 -8.68
CA THR A 139 -7.76 8.56 -9.11
C THR A 139 -6.77 7.51 -8.62
N VAL A 140 -7.20 6.57 -7.79
CA VAL A 140 -6.36 5.55 -7.16
C VAL A 140 -6.55 4.22 -7.86
N THR A 141 -5.47 3.57 -8.27
CA THR A 141 -5.49 2.19 -8.82
C THR A 141 -4.98 1.21 -7.78
N ALA A 142 -5.76 0.18 -7.48
CA ALA A 142 -5.34 -0.90 -6.58
C ALA A 142 -4.42 -1.87 -7.30
N ILE A 143 -3.26 -2.14 -6.71
CA ILE A 143 -2.27 -3.09 -7.22
C ILE A 143 -1.96 -4.10 -6.13
N ASN A 144 -2.23 -5.37 -6.41
CA ASN A 144 -1.76 -6.45 -5.54
C ASN A 144 -0.27 -6.70 -5.85
N PRO A 145 0.63 -6.37 -4.92
CA PRO A 145 2.07 -6.48 -5.17
C PRO A 145 2.59 -7.92 -5.06
N PHE A 146 1.75 -8.85 -4.61
CA PHE A 146 2.10 -10.24 -4.34
C PHE A 146 1.70 -11.20 -5.46
N LEU A 147 1.05 -10.69 -6.50
CA LEU A 147 0.83 -11.47 -7.71
C LEU A 147 2.14 -11.58 -8.49
N ASP A 148 2.42 -12.77 -9.00
CA ASP A 148 3.54 -12.95 -9.91
C ASP A 148 3.36 -12.00 -11.13
N PRO A 149 4.42 -11.32 -11.58
CA PRO A 149 4.34 -10.58 -12.83
C PRO A 149 3.90 -11.57 -13.92
N PRO A 150 3.03 -11.17 -14.86
CA PRO A 150 2.65 -12.04 -15.97
C PRO A 150 3.94 -12.57 -16.61
N ALA A 151 4.02 -13.89 -16.77
CA ALA A 151 5.18 -14.53 -17.38
C ALA A 151 5.50 -13.75 -18.66
N GLN A 152 6.68 -13.16 -18.73
CA GLN A 152 7.14 -12.53 -19.95
C GLN A 152 7.15 -13.62 -21.00
N THR A 153 6.14 -13.61 -21.88
CA THR A 153 6.16 -14.42 -23.09
C THR A 153 7.36 -13.94 -23.88
N GLY A 154 8.46 -14.68 -23.75
CA GLY A 154 9.72 -14.37 -24.43
C GLY A 154 9.46 -14.32 -25.91
N PHE A 155 9.51 -13.13 -26.48
CA PHE A 155 9.81 -12.99 -27.88
C PHE A 155 11.27 -13.45 -28.03
N HIS A 156 11.46 -14.74 -28.31
CA HIS A 156 12.69 -15.22 -28.90
C HIS A 156 12.79 -14.57 -30.28
N GLU A 157 13.50 -13.45 -30.33
CA GLU A 157 13.98 -12.89 -31.58
C GLU A 157 14.99 -13.89 -32.14
N ASN A 158 14.51 -14.65 -33.11
CA ASN A 158 15.27 -15.64 -33.86
C ASN A 158 16.29 -14.89 -34.72
N ARG A 159 17.48 -14.58 -34.15
CA ARG A 159 18.65 -14.17 -34.94
C ARG A 159 19.14 -15.37 -35.71
N GLN A 160 18.47 -15.64 -36.81
CA GLN A 160 18.99 -16.52 -37.84
C GLN A 160 20.15 -15.81 -38.55
N THR A 161 21.32 -16.30 -38.25
CA THR A 161 22.56 -16.15 -38.97
C THR A 161 22.39 -16.18 -40.49
N ALA A 162 22.61 -15.07 -41.15
CA ALA A 162 22.94 -15.05 -42.57
C ALA A 162 24.49 -15.07 -42.73
N LEU A 163 25.06 -16.26 -42.71
CA LEU A 163 26.35 -16.55 -43.33
C LEU A 163 26.08 -17.05 -44.73
N THR A 164 26.35 -16.25 -45.71
CA THR A 164 26.64 -16.67 -47.08
C THR A 164 27.80 -15.83 -47.55
N LYS A 165 28.95 -16.44 -47.75
CA LYS A 165 29.52 -16.90 -49.05
C LYS A 165 29.45 -15.82 -50.10
N ASP A 166 30.56 -15.18 -50.41
CA ASP A 166 31.59 -15.48 -51.42
C ASP A 166 32.74 -14.52 -51.23
#